data_173a48fa409eee73b64cbce4b8401542
#
_entry.id   173a48fa409eee73b64cbce4b8401542
#
_cell.length_a   1.000
_cell.length_b   1.000
_cell.length_c   1.000
_cell.angle_alpha   90.00
_cell.angle_beta   90.00
_cell.angle_gamma   90.00
#
_symmetry.space_group_name_H-M   'P 1'
#
loop_
_entity.id
_entity.type
_entity.pdbx_description
1 polymer ?
#
loop_
_entity_poly.entity_id
_entity_poly.type
_entity_poly.pdbx_seq_one_letter_code
_entity_poly.pdbx_strand_id
1 'polypeptide(L)'
;MINPNPNRPRVAVASLALAASTLVGIALHEGYTDNTVIPVPGDVPTYGFGTTRKADGSSLKMGEKTTPTRALVDLLRDATKFEQAVKRCAPVPMHPYEFQAYVSFTYNVGEGAFCNSTLVKKLNALDYADACKELLKWDKVKGVTIKGLTNRRQAEYRICIGEGEGA
;
A
#
# COMPACT_ATOMS: atom_id res chain seq x y z
N MET A 1 9.68 7.12 -16.44
CA MET A 1 8.25 7.39 -16.73
C MET A 1 7.65 6.12 -17.33
N ILE A 2 6.77 5.45 -16.61
CA ILE A 2 6.03 4.30 -17.15
C ILE A 2 4.83 4.91 -17.87
N ASN A 3 4.90 5.02 -19.20
CA ASN A 3 3.77 5.48 -20.00
C ASN A 3 2.65 4.44 -19.89
N PRO A 4 1.50 4.77 -19.28
CA PRO A 4 0.38 3.84 -19.17
C PRO A 4 -0.24 3.67 -20.57
N ASN A 5 0.23 2.67 -21.29
CA ASN A 5 -0.40 2.27 -22.55
C ASN A 5 -1.42 1.16 -22.21
N PRO A 6 -2.74 1.44 -22.22
CA PRO A 6 -3.77 0.45 -21.92
C PRO A 6 -3.80 -0.71 -22.91
N ASN A 7 -3.15 -0.57 -24.06
CA ASN A 7 -3.04 -1.62 -25.08
C ASN A 7 -1.88 -2.59 -24.84
N ARG A 8 -1.02 -2.35 -23.85
CA ARG A 8 0.01 -3.35 -23.49
C ARG A 8 -0.67 -4.51 -22.74
N PRO A 9 -0.24 -5.76 -23.00
CA PRO A 9 -0.77 -6.90 -22.26
C PRO A 9 -0.36 -6.80 -20.78
N ARG A 10 -1.23 -7.26 -19.89
CA ARG A 10 -0.88 -7.49 -18.49
C ARG A 10 0.18 -8.58 -18.39
N VAL A 11 1.09 -8.45 -17.46
CA VAL A 11 2.17 -9.42 -17.23
C VAL A 11 1.89 -10.25 -15.97
N ALA A 12 2.51 -11.41 -15.89
CA ALA A 12 2.39 -12.27 -14.71
C ALA A 12 2.75 -11.48 -13.44
N VAL A 13 1.89 -11.45 -12.44
CA VAL A 13 2.11 -10.69 -11.20
C VAL A 13 3.41 -11.08 -10.49
N ALA A 14 3.86 -12.33 -10.65
CA ALA A 14 5.11 -12.81 -10.08
C ALA A 14 6.35 -12.06 -10.62
N SER A 15 6.28 -11.53 -11.85
CA SER A 15 7.37 -10.76 -12.47
C SER A 15 7.37 -9.27 -12.11
N LEU A 16 6.31 -8.78 -11.46
CA LEU A 16 6.21 -7.40 -11.03
C LEU A 16 7.00 -7.17 -9.74
N ALA A 17 7.51 -5.96 -9.58
CA ALA A 17 8.22 -5.53 -8.38
C ALA A 17 7.75 -4.13 -7.95
N LEU A 18 7.93 -3.82 -6.68
CA LEU A 18 7.64 -2.50 -6.12
C LEU A 18 8.51 -1.43 -6.80
N ALA A 19 7.87 -0.41 -7.34
CA ALA A 19 8.57 0.73 -7.92
C ALA A 19 9.04 1.71 -6.83
N ALA A 20 10.17 2.38 -7.05
CA ALA A 20 10.67 3.39 -6.13
C ALA A 20 9.68 4.55 -5.94
N SER A 21 8.96 4.95 -6.99
CA SER A 21 7.91 5.97 -6.93
C SER A 21 6.77 5.58 -5.97
N THR A 22 6.39 4.31 -5.94
CA THR A 22 5.37 3.80 -5.01
C THR A 22 5.87 3.85 -3.57
N LEU A 23 7.14 3.51 -3.34
CA LEU A 23 7.74 3.61 -2.00
C LEU A 23 7.75 5.07 -1.50
N VAL A 24 8.11 6.01 -2.39
CA VAL A 24 8.04 7.46 -2.08
C VAL A 24 6.59 7.89 -1.81
N GLY A 25 5.64 7.46 -2.62
CA GLY A 25 4.22 7.75 -2.42
C GLY A 25 3.70 7.23 -1.07
N ILE A 26 4.08 6.02 -0.67
CA ILE A 26 3.75 5.48 0.66
C ILE A 26 4.36 6.36 1.76
N ALA A 27 5.66 6.71 1.65
CA ALA A 27 6.34 7.55 2.63
C ALA A 27 5.65 8.91 2.82
N LEU A 28 5.19 9.53 1.73
CA LEU A 28 4.45 10.81 1.77
C LEU A 28 3.09 10.69 2.47
N HIS A 29 2.42 9.55 2.33
CA HIS A 29 1.14 9.30 3.00
C HIS A 29 1.28 8.99 4.49
N GLU A 30 2.32 8.26 4.88
CA GLU A 30 2.51 7.85 6.29
C GLU A 30 3.10 8.98 7.15
N GLY A 31 3.85 9.91 6.53
CA GLY A 31 4.63 10.90 7.28
C GLY A 31 5.82 10.27 8.00
N TYR A 32 6.68 11.11 8.59
CA TYR A 32 7.90 10.66 9.27
C TYR A 32 7.91 11.09 10.74
N THR A 33 8.31 10.17 11.61
CA THR A 33 8.63 10.48 13.01
C THR A 33 9.90 9.76 13.44
N ASP A 34 10.84 10.48 14.07
CA ASP A 34 12.10 9.94 14.58
C ASP A 34 11.95 9.23 15.94
N ASN A 35 10.87 9.53 16.67
CA ASN A 35 10.55 8.93 17.96
C ASN A 35 9.36 7.99 17.85
N THR A 36 9.35 6.96 18.71
CA THR A 36 8.18 6.08 18.83
C THR A 36 6.99 6.85 19.38
N VAL A 37 5.88 6.77 18.65
CA VAL A 37 4.58 7.37 18.99
C VAL A 37 3.48 6.30 18.97
N ILE A 38 2.38 6.55 19.66
CA ILE A 38 1.13 5.80 19.51
C ILE A 38 0.17 6.70 18.74
N PRO A 39 -0.09 6.42 17.43
CA PRO A 39 -0.85 7.34 16.56
C PRO A 39 -2.28 7.58 17.05
N VAL A 40 -2.92 6.55 17.59
CA VAL A 40 -4.28 6.59 18.13
C VAL A 40 -4.31 5.83 19.47
N PRO A 41 -5.04 6.31 20.50
CA PRO A 41 -5.16 5.60 21.75
C PRO A 41 -5.59 4.12 21.55
N GLY A 42 -4.80 3.20 22.07
CA GLY A 42 -5.03 1.75 21.93
C GLY A 42 -4.35 1.11 20.73
N ASP A 43 -3.66 1.88 19.90
CA ASP A 43 -2.86 1.37 18.79
C ASP A 43 -1.45 0.92 19.26
N VAL A 44 -0.71 0.26 18.37
CA VAL A 44 0.66 -0.18 18.64
C VAL A 44 1.68 0.95 18.43
N PRO A 45 2.80 0.95 19.19
CA PRO A 45 3.87 1.91 18.97
C PRO A 45 4.43 1.86 17.55
N THR A 46 4.67 3.02 16.94
CA THR A 46 5.24 3.18 15.60
C THR A 46 6.34 4.23 15.58
N TYR A 47 7.30 4.12 14.66
CA TYR A 47 8.25 5.16 14.29
C TYR A 47 8.49 5.18 12.77
N GLY A 48 9.32 6.11 12.31
CA GLY A 48 9.68 6.23 10.89
C GLY A 48 8.45 6.52 10.04
N PHE A 49 8.20 5.69 9.06
CA PHE A 49 7.05 5.74 8.16
C PHE A 49 5.99 4.68 8.53
N GLY A 50 5.59 4.61 9.79
CA GLY A 50 4.56 3.69 10.25
C GLY A 50 5.06 2.28 10.60
N THR A 51 6.37 2.07 10.72
CA THR A 51 6.93 0.78 11.16
C THR A 51 6.45 0.43 12.56
N THR A 52 5.92 -0.78 12.75
CA THR A 52 5.41 -1.31 14.02
C THR A 52 6.30 -2.40 14.62
N ARG A 53 7.17 -3.00 13.81
CA ARG A 53 8.06 -4.10 14.21
C ARG A 53 9.46 -3.90 13.67
N LYS A 54 10.46 -4.30 14.46
CA LYS A 54 11.87 -4.33 14.05
C LYS A 54 12.14 -5.44 13.03
N ALA A 55 13.34 -5.44 12.46
CA ALA A 55 13.77 -6.45 11.49
C ALA A 55 13.78 -7.88 12.08
N ASP A 56 14.03 -8.02 13.37
CA ASP A 56 14.01 -9.29 14.11
C ASP A 56 12.59 -9.76 14.48
N GLY A 57 11.55 -8.99 14.09
CA GLY A 57 10.15 -9.28 14.40
C GLY A 57 9.67 -8.79 15.76
N SER A 58 10.55 -8.27 16.62
CA SER A 58 10.16 -7.74 17.94
C SER A 58 9.33 -6.47 17.79
N SER A 59 8.42 -6.24 18.73
CA SER A 59 7.60 -5.03 18.79
C SER A 59 8.43 -3.84 19.24
N LEU A 60 8.07 -2.63 18.77
CA LEU A 60 8.65 -1.40 19.24
C LEU A 60 8.24 -1.09 20.67
N LYS A 61 9.13 -0.42 21.41
CA LYS A 61 8.88 0.10 22.74
C LYS A 61 8.89 1.62 22.74
N MET A 62 8.08 2.22 23.61
CA MET A 62 8.10 3.69 23.78
C MET A 62 9.51 4.17 24.16
N GLY A 63 9.92 5.29 23.61
CA GLY A 63 11.25 5.87 23.80
C GLY A 63 12.33 5.39 22.83
N GLU A 64 12.05 4.39 21.98
CA GLU A 64 12.96 4.02 20.89
C GLU A 64 12.95 5.07 19.78
N LYS A 65 14.10 5.20 19.10
CA LYS A 65 14.30 6.18 18.03
C LYS A 65 14.75 5.51 16.73
N THR A 66 14.48 6.20 15.62
CA THR A 66 15.01 5.84 14.31
C THR A 66 15.67 7.05 13.65
N THR A 67 16.29 6.83 12.50
CA THR A 67 16.85 7.88 11.63
C THR A 67 16.15 7.81 10.27
N PRO A 68 16.16 8.89 9.46
CA PRO A 68 15.55 8.86 8.13
C PRO A 68 16.04 7.70 7.26
N THR A 69 17.35 7.44 7.24
CA THR A 69 17.93 6.33 6.48
C THR A 69 17.42 4.97 6.97
N ARG A 70 17.39 4.77 8.29
CA ARG A 70 16.87 3.52 8.87
C ARG A 70 15.39 3.35 8.60
N ALA A 71 14.62 4.42 8.74
CA ALA A 71 13.18 4.40 8.46
C ALA A 71 12.88 4.04 6.99
N LEU A 72 13.68 4.50 6.02
CA LEU A 72 13.54 4.10 4.61
C LEU A 72 13.84 2.61 4.39
N VAL A 73 14.85 2.06 5.07
CA VAL A 73 15.14 0.62 5.02
C VAL A 73 14.00 -0.20 5.61
N ASP A 74 13.46 0.24 6.74
CA ASP A 74 12.32 -0.41 7.39
C ASP A 74 11.05 -0.31 6.53
N LEU A 75 10.80 0.85 5.91
CA LEU A 75 9.70 1.06 4.96
C LEU A 75 9.79 0.09 3.77
N LEU A 76 10.97 -0.02 3.15
CA LEU A 76 11.19 -0.94 2.02
C LEU A 76 10.92 -2.39 2.45
N ARG A 77 11.45 -2.82 3.60
CA ARG A 77 11.20 -4.15 4.16
C ARG A 77 9.70 -4.40 4.36
N ASP A 78 8.99 -3.44 4.94
CA ASP A 78 7.57 -3.59 5.25
C ASP A 78 6.74 -3.55 3.96
N ALA A 79 7.03 -2.66 3.01
CA ALA A 79 6.39 -2.61 1.70
C ALA A 79 6.59 -3.92 0.90
N THR A 80 7.77 -4.54 0.98
CA THR A 80 8.05 -5.84 0.35
C THR A 80 7.13 -6.95 0.88
N LYS A 81 6.77 -6.94 2.18
CA LYS A 81 5.80 -7.90 2.73
C LYS A 81 4.42 -7.75 2.06
N PHE A 82 3.97 -6.51 1.87
CA PHE A 82 2.69 -6.23 1.23
C PHE A 82 2.71 -6.50 -0.27
N GLU A 83 3.85 -6.29 -0.94
CA GLU A 83 4.09 -6.76 -2.30
C GLU A 83 3.84 -8.28 -2.42
N GLN A 84 4.43 -9.07 -1.52
CA GLN A 84 4.22 -10.52 -1.50
C GLN A 84 2.77 -10.90 -1.18
N ALA A 85 2.09 -10.13 -0.32
CA ALA A 85 0.68 -10.35 -0.04
C ALA A 85 -0.19 -10.15 -1.29
N VAL A 86 0.05 -9.09 -2.08
CA VAL A 86 -0.64 -8.87 -3.36
C VAL A 86 -0.44 -10.05 -4.30
N LYS A 87 0.80 -10.51 -4.47
CA LYS A 87 1.14 -11.66 -5.34
C LYS A 87 0.45 -12.95 -4.92
N ARG A 88 0.35 -13.21 -3.60
CA ARG A 88 -0.31 -14.41 -3.08
C ARG A 88 -1.81 -14.37 -3.22
N CYS A 89 -2.44 -13.24 -2.89
CA CYS A 89 -3.89 -13.15 -2.80
C CYS A 89 -4.57 -12.87 -4.14
N ALA A 90 -3.84 -12.27 -5.09
CA ALA A 90 -4.31 -12.00 -6.45
C ALA A 90 -3.27 -12.49 -7.48
N PRO A 91 -3.12 -13.82 -7.67
CA PRO A 91 -2.13 -14.41 -8.58
C PRO A 91 -2.55 -14.32 -10.06
N VAL A 92 -3.03 -13.17 -10.49
CA VAL A 92 -3.52 -12.90 -11.84
C VAL A 92 -2.60 -11.91 -12.56
N PRO A 93 -2.54 -11.92 -13.90
CA PRO A 93 -1.76 -10.93 -14.64
C PRO A 93 -2.23 -9.50 -14.34
N MET A 94 -1.30 -8.56 -14.21
CA MET A 94 -1.59 -7.15 -13.93
C MET A 94 -0.74 -6.21 -14.78
N HIS A 95 -1.22 -5.00 -14.98
CA HIS A 95 -0.34 -3.91 -15.40
C HIS A 95 0.55 -3.46 -14.23
N PRO A 96 1.78 -2.99 -14.48
CA PRO A 96 2.65 -2.49 -13.43
C PRO A 96 1.97 -1.43 -12.54
N TYR A 97 1.22 -0.50 -13.12
CA TYR A 97 0.52 0.55 -12.39
C TYR A 97 -0.63 0.02 -11.51
N GLU A 98 -1.39 -0.99 -11.98
CA GLU A 98 -2.40 -1.68 -11.15
C GLU A 98 -1.75 -2.29 -9.92
N PHE A 99 -0.65 -3.01 -10.13
CA PHE A 99 0.12 -3.64 -9.04
C PHE A 99 0.60 -2.62 -8.01
N GLN A 100 1.17 -1.48 -8.45
CA GLN A 100 1.63 -0.42 -7.56
C GLN A 100 0.49 0.14 -6.70
N ALA A 101 -0.68 0.39 -7.29
CA ALA A 101 -1.86 0.86 -6.57
C ALA A 101 -2.29 -0.14 -5.48
N TYR A 102 -2.30 -1.44 -5.80
CA TYR A 102 -2.68 -2.46 -4.83
C TYR A 102 -1.65 -2.67 -3.73
N VAL A 103 -0.36 -2.51 -4.00
CA VAL A 103 0.67 -2.54 -2.95
C VAL A 103 0.52 -1.36 -2.00
N SER A 104 0.32 -0.12 -2.52
CA SER A 104 0.04 1.07 -1.70
C SER A 104 -1.21 0.88 -0.83
N PHE A 105 -2.28 0.38 -1.42
CA PHE A 105 -3.52 0.09 -0.71
C PHE A 105 -3.31 -0.95 0.40
N THR A 106 -2.65 -2.07 0.08
CA THR A 106 -2.40 -3.16 1.02
C THR A 106 -1.51 -2.72 2.18
N TYR A 107 -0.53 -1.84 1.93
CA TYR A 107 0.29 -1.23 2.96
C TYR A 107 -0.58 -0.48 4.00
N ASN A 108 -1.60 0.25 3.54
CA ASN A 108 -2.47 1.03 4.43
C ASN A 108 -3.49 0.19 5.20
N VAL A 109 -4.16 -0.76 4.51
CA VAL A 109 -5.27 -1.52 5.13
C VAL A 109 -4.82 -2.82 5.79
N GLY A 110 -3.61 -3.29 5.46
CA GLY A 110 -3.06 -4.56 5.91
C GLY A 110 -3.44 -5.75 5.03
N GLU A 111 -2.59 -6.78 5.07
CA GLU A 111 -2.74 -8.00 4.25
C GLU A 111 -4.08 -8.70 4.48
N GLY A 112 -4.50 -8.87 5.75
CA GLY A 112 -5.75 -9.57 6.07
C GLY A 112 -6.97 -8.90 5.47
N ALA A 113 -7.06 -7.57 5.55
CA ALA A 113 -8.14 -6.80 4.97
C ALA A 113 -8.12 -6.87 3.43
N PHE A 114 -6.94 -6.73 2.80
CA PHE A 114 -6.78 -6.85 1.36
C PHE A 114 -7.22 -8.22 0.87
N CYS A 115 -6.65 -9.30 1.38
CA CYS A 115 -6.88 -10.66 0.89
C CYS A 115 -8.35 -11.12 0.99
N ASN A 116 -9.09 -10.60 1.97
CA ASN A 116 -10.50 -10.93 2.17
C ASN A 116 -11.46 -9.95 1.47
N SER A 117 -10.95 -8.94 0.77
CA SER A 117 -11.74 -7.87 0.17
C SER A 117 -12.53 -8.30 -1.07
N THR A 118 -13.59 -7.57 -1.36
CA THR A 118 -14.31 -7.66 -2.64
C THR A 118 -13.40 -7.29 -3.83
N LEU A 119 -12.42 -6.39 -3.59
CA LEU A 119 -11.41 -6.01 -4.57
C LEU A 119 -10.66 -7.25 -5.07
N VAL A 120 -10.11 -8.06 -4.17
CA VAL A 120 -9.36 -9.29 -4.53
C VAL A 120 -10.26 -10.32 -5.21
N LYS A 121 -11.51 -10.45 -4.79
CA LYS A 121 -12.47 -11.33 -5.47
C LYS A 121 -12.70 -10.92 -6.93
N LYS A 122 -12.82 -9.62 -7.20
CA LYS A 122 -12.95 -9.07 -8.56
C LYS A 122 -11.68 -9.26 -9.39
N LEU A 123 -10.50 -9.01 -8.79
CA LEU A 123 -9.21 -9.26 -9.45
C LEU A 123 -9.09 -10.73 -9.89
N ASN A 124 -9.40 -11.66 -9.01
CA ASN A 124 -9.33 -13.09 -9.31
C ASN A 124 -10.39 -13.54 -10.32
N ALA A 125 -11.45 -12.76 -10.50
CA ALA A 125 -12.42 -12.90 -11.58
C ALA A 125 -12.01 -12.15 -12.87
N LEU A 126 -10.83 -11.54 -12.92
CA LEU A 126 -10.30 -10.73 -14.01
C LEU A 126 -11.12 -9.46 -14.31
N ASP A 127 -11.94 -9.03 -13.36
CA ASP A 127 -12.71 -7.79 -13.43
C ASP A 127 -11.88 -6.61 -12.87
N TYR A 128 -10.91 -6.19 -13.65
CA TYR A 128 -9.92 -5.20 -13.25
C TYR A 128 -10.53 -3.79 -13.06
N ALA A 129 -11.46 -3.42 -13.93
CA ALA A 129 -12.08 -2.09 -13.88
C ALA A 129 -12.86 -1.90 -12.58
N ASP A 130 -13.65 -2.88 -12.20
CA ASP A 130 -14.43 -2.81 -10.97
C ASP A 130 -13.57 -3.09 -9.73
N ALA A 131 -12.48 -3.86 -9.85
CA ALA A 131 -11.50 -3.99 -8.78
C ALA A 131 -10.85 -2.65 -8.42
N CYS A 132 -10.45 -1.82 -9.41
CA CYS A 132 -9.95 -0.47 -9.17
C CYS A 132 -10.99 0.41 -8.46
N LYS A 133 -12.28 0.34 -8.86
CA LYS A 133 -13.37 1.11 -8.21
C LYS A 133 -13.58 0.72 -6.75
N GLU A 134 -13.31 -0.54 -6.38
CA GLU A 134 -13.44 -0.99 -4.99
C GLU A 134 -12.51 -0.22 -4.04
N LEU A 135 -11.36 0.28 -4.51
CA LEU A 135 -10.47 1.13 -3.71
C LEU A 135 -11.23 2.29 -3.08
N LEU A 136 -12.11 2.95 -3.83
CA LEU A 136 -12.83 4.16 -3.41
C LEU A 136 -13.77 3.92 -2.21
N LYS A 137 -14.12 2.68 -1.91
CA LYS A 137 -15.01 2.33 -0.80
C LYS A 137 -14.30 2.28 0.56
N TRP A 138 -12.96 2.36 0.57
CA TRP A 138 -12.11 2.21 1.76
C TRP A 138 -11.68 3.56 2.37
N ASP A 139 -12.63 4.48 2.48
CA ASP A 139 -12.41 5.83 2.99
C ASP A 139 -13.03 6.08 4.38
N LYS A 140 -13.49 5.01 5.08
CA LYS A 140 -14.23 5.13 6.32
C LYS A 140 -13.52 4.46 7.50
N VAL A 141 -13.63 5.07 8.67
CA VAL A 141 -13.25 4.49 9.96
C VAL A 141 -14.51 4.46 10.84
N LYS A 142 -14.91 3.28 11.32
CA LYS A 142 -16.14 3.09 12.11
C LYS A 142 -17.38 3.72 11.46
N GLY A 143 -17.50 3.61 10.14
CA GLY A 143 -18.63 4.15 9.36
C GLY A 143 -18.55 5.64 9.01
N VAL A 144 -17.56 6.39 9.53
CA VAL A 144 -17.37 7.82 9.26
C VAL A 144 -16.32 7.99 8.15
N THR A 145 -16.66 8.77 7.13
CA THR A 145 -15.72 9.10 6.03
C THR A 145 -14.61 10.01 6.53
N ILE A 146 -13.36 9.65 6.23
CA ILE A 146 -12.17 10.40 6.60
C ILE A 146 -11.55 11.03 5.36
N LYS A 147 -11.49 12.36 5.30
CA LYS A 147 -10.99 13.11 4.13
C LYS A 147 -9.60 12.65 3.66
N GLY A 148 -8.67 12.38 4.59
CA GLY A 148 -7.33 11.88 4.25
C GLY A 148 -7.38 10.53 3.53
N LEU A 149 -8.25 9.62 3.99
CA LEU A 149 -8.46 8.33 3.33
C LEU A 149 -9.13 8.50 1.97
N THR A 150 -10.13 9.38 1.84
CA THR A 150 -10.76 9.67 0.55
C THR A 150 -9.73 10.14 -0.47
N ASN A 151 -8.86 11.09 -0.10
CA ASN A 151 -7.81 11.60 -0.97
C ASN A 151 -6.82 10.49 -1.38
N ARG A 152 -6.41 9.65 -0.43
CA ARG A 152 -5.52 8.50 -0.68
C ARG A 152 -6.16 7.49 -1.64
N ARG A 153 -7.40 7.12 -1.42
CA ARG A 153 -8.14 6.19 -2.30
C ARG A 153 -8.30 6.74 -3.70
N GLN A 154 -8.56 8.04 -3.85
CA GLN A 154 -8.63 8.67 -5.16
C GLN A 154 -7.28 8.66 -5.89
N ALA A 155 -6.17 8.92 -5.19
CA ALA A 155 -4.83 8.82 -5.76
C ALA A 155 -4.52 7.38 -6.22
N GLU A 156 -4.77 6.39 -5.36
CA GLU A 156 -4.58 4.97 -5.70
C GLU A 156 -5.48 4.52 -6.86
N TYR A 157 -6.72 4.98 -6.91
CA TYR A 157 -7.62 4.70 -8.03
C TYR A 157 -7.10 5.25 -9.35
N ARG A 158 -6.61 6.51 -9.39
CA ARG A 158 -6.01 7.10 -10.59
C ARG A 158 -4.80 6.30 -11.08
N ILE A 159 -3.93 5.90 -10.17
CA ILE A 159 -2.81 5.00 -10.50
C ILE A 159 -3.36 3.69 -11.09
N CYS A 160 -4.36 3.09 -10.45
CA CYS A 160 -4.94 1.80 -10.84
C CYS A 160 -5.53 1.81 -12.26
N ILE A 161 -6.11 2.92 -12.69
CA ILE A 161 -6.67 3.07 -14.05
C ILE A 161 -5.66 3.63 -15.06
N GLY A 162 -4.39 3.82 -14.64
CA GLY A 162 -3.33 4.32 -15.51
C GLY A 162 -3.33 5.84 -15.74
N GLU A 163 -4.08 6.61 -14.95
CA GLU A 163 -4.11 8.08 -15.02
C GLU A 163 -3.14 8.77 -14.04
N GLY A 164 -2.56 8.02 -13.12
CA GLY A 164 -1.57 8.54 -12.19
C GLY A 164 -0.18 8.48 -12.78
N GLU A 165 0.52 9.60 -12.93
CA GLU A 165 1.97 9.57 -12.95
C GLU A 165 2.40 8.99 -11.60
N GLY A 166 3.18 7.92 -11.63
CA GLY A 166 3.85 7.47 -10.43
C GLY A 166 4.70 8.66 -9.92
N ALA A 167 4.28 9.23 -8.80
CA ALA A 167 5.03 10.28 -8.13
C ALA A 167 6.40 9.76 -7.75
#